data_7a7a6d907d9f5ab206dcb144b65a7468
#
_entry.id   7a7a6d907d9f5ab206dcb144b65a7468
#
_cell.length_a   1.000
_cell.length_b   1.000
_cell.length_c   1.000
_cell.angle_alpha   90.00
_cell.angle_beta   90.00
_cell.angle_gamma   90.00
#
_symmetry.space_group_name_H-M   'P 1'
#
loop_
_entity.id
_entity.type
_entity.pdbx_description
1 polymer ?
#
loop_
_entity_poly.entity_id
_entity_poly.type
_entity_poly.pdbx_seq_one_letter_code
_entity_poly.pdbx_strand_id
1 'polypeptide(L)'
;MKKRNIRILAILLIIAFFFSFIQTRPYSVRHSTVYTNDNTLEIELYIVTNRFLVIHPDQYCKEIIQKHRRINKLSADTTYQIVLFANSWCFKKGYSCAEYEYRVDNDRIQLQK
;
A
#
# COMPACT_ATOMS: atom_id res chain seq x y z
N MET A 1 10.52 -41.61 -10.26
CA MET A 1 10.66 -40.20 -10.61
C MET A 1 12.10 -39.90 -10.95
N LYS A 2 12.37 -39.27 -12.08
CA LYS A 2 13.74 -38.93 -12.50
C LYS A 2 14.28 -37.80 -11.63
N LYS A 3 15.55 -37.85 -11.28
CA LYS A 3 16.20 -36.80 -10.46
C LYS A 3 16.02 -35.39 -11.04
N ARG A 4 15.99 -35.28 -12.38
CA ARG A 4 15.78 -34.02 -13.09
C ARG A 4 14.43 -33.39 -12.70
N ASN A 5 13.35 -34.18 -12.64
CA ASN A 5 12.02 -33.67 -12.33
C ASN A 5 11.93 -33.20 -10.88
N ILE A 6 12.63 -33.88 -9.95
CA ILE A 6 12.71 -33.47 -8.54
C ILE A 6 13.40 -32.13 -8.40
N ARG A 7 14.50 -31.91 -9.14
CA ARG A 7 15.25 -30.64 -9.11
C ARG A 7 14.40 -29.49 -9.64
N ILE A 8 13.69 -29.70 -10.74
CA ILE A 8 12.80 -28.68 -11.32
C ILE A 8 11.68 -28.32 -10.34
N LEU A 9 11.07 -29.33 -9.73
CA LEU A 9 10.02 -29.12 -8.74
C LEU A 9 10.54 -28.33 -7.52
N ALA A 10 11.73 -28.66 -7.02
CA ALA A 10 12.33 -27.96 -5.88
C ALA A 10 12.59 -26.49 -6.21
N ILE A 11 13.11 -26.19 -7.41
CA ILE A 11 13.35 -24.81 -7.86
C ILE A 11 12.04 -24.03 -7.94
N LEU A 12 10.98 -24.63 -8.50
CA LEU A 12 9.66 -23.98 -8.61
C LEU A 12 9.07 -23.68 -7.23
N LEU A 13 9.23 -24.59 -6.27
CA LEU A 13 8.76 -24.37 -4.90
C LEU A 13 9.51 -23.22 -4.21
N ILE A 14 10.81 -23.13 -4.42
CA ILE A 14 11.63 -22.04 -3.88
C ILE A 14 11.18 -20.68 -4.46
N ILE A 15 10.99 -20.63 -5.77
CA ILE A 15 10.53 -19.40 -6.45
C ILE A 15 9.15 -18.98 -5.92
N ALA A 16 8.22 -19.94 -5.80
CA ALA A 16 6.88 -19.66 -5.28
C ALA A 16 6.93 -19.15 -3.84
N PHE A 17 7.80 -19.73 -3.01
CA PHE A 17 7.98 -19.31 -1.63
C PHE A 17 8.52 -17.89 -1.53
N PHE A 18 9.55 -17.53 -2.31
CA PHE A 18 10.09 -16.18 -2.35
C PHE A 18 9.07 -15.18 -2.84
N PHE A 19 8.32 -15.52 -3.89
CA PHE A 19 7.28 -14.66 -4.44
C PHE A 19 6.20 -14.38 -3.39
N SER A 20 5.72 -15.42 -2.70
CA SER A 20 4.74 -15.26 -1.62
C SER A 20 5.27 -14.41 -0.48
N PHE A 21 6.53 -14.60 -0.10
CA PHE A 21 7.16 -13.80 0.96
C PHE A 21 7.19 -12.32 0.60
N ILE A 22 7.59 -11.97 -0.64
CA ILE A 22 7.65 -10.58 -1.09
C ILE A 22 6.26 -9.97 -1.16
N GLN A 23 5.25 -10.73 -1.63
CA GLN A 23 3.87 -10.24 -1.74
C GLN A 23 3.20 -10.03 -0.38
N THR A 24 3.68 -10.65 0.68
CA THR A 24 3.13 -10.49 2.03
C THR A 24 3.93 -9.54 2.91
N ARG A 25 4.96 -8.88 2.37
CA ARG A 25 5.77 -7.94 3.15
C ARG A 25 4.93 -6.74 3.58
N PRO A 26 5.14 -6.25 4.83
CA PRO A 26 4.42 -5.08 5.30
C PRO A 26 4.85 -3.81 4.56
N TYR A 27 3.91 -2.89 4.42
CA TYR A 27 4.19 -1.58 3.85
C TYR A 27 4.89 -0.67 4.88
N SER A 28 5.49 0.40 4.37
CA SER A 28 6.13 1.43 5.18
C SER A 28 5.63 2.80 4.75
N VAL A 29 5.17 3.61 5.70
CA VAL A 29 4.79 5.01 5.43
C VAL A 29 6.05 5.84 5.50
N ARG A 30 6.49 6.38 4.36
CA ARG A 30 7.72 7.16 4.25
C ARG A 30 7.52 8.65 4.45
N HIS A 31 6.34 9.13 4.14
CA HIS A 31 6.01 10.55 4.25
C HIS A 31 4.53 10.69 4.55
N SER A 32 4.21 11.56 5.50
CA SER A 32 2.84 11.86 5.85
C SER A 32 2.73 13.36 6.08
N THR A 33 1.84 14.02 5.33
CA THR A 33 1.59 15.44 5.48
C THR A 33 0.11 15.66 5.75
N VAL A 34 -0.20 16.49 6.74
CA VAL A 34 -1.58 16.79 7.12
C VAL A 34 -1.82 18.28 6.89
N TYR A 35 -2.83 18.58 6.08
CA TYR A 35 -3.31 19.94 5.86
C TYR A 35 -4.68 20.10 6.47
N THR A 36 -4.90 21.18 7.20
CA THR A 36 -6.20 21.51 7.77
C THR A 36 -6.80 22.65 6.95
N ASN A 37 -8.03 22.46 6.45
CA ASN A 37 -8.74 23.46 5.67
C ASN A 37 -10.18 23.51 6.14
N ASP A 38 -10.60 24.65 6.69
CA ASP A 38 -11.91 24.89 7.32
C ASP A 38 -12.25 23.80 8.32
N ASN A 39 -13.17 22.89 8.05
CA ASN A 39 -13.53 21.80 8.96
C ASN A 39 -13.13 20.43 8.40
N THR A 40 -12.26 20.41 7.37
CA THR A 40 -11.82 19.19 6.73
C THR A 40 -10.31 19.01 6.88
N LEU A 41 -9.88 17.74 6.82
CA LEU A 41 -8.48 17.38 6.82
C LEU A 41 -8.10 16.84 5.44
N GLU A 42 -6.92 17.23 4.96
CA GLU A 42 -6.32 16.64 3.78
C GLU A 42 -5.02 15.97 4.22
N ILE A 43 -4.90 14.69 3.94
CA ILE A 43 -3.74 13.89 4.34
C ILE A 43 -3.11 13.29 3.09
N GLU A 44 -1.81 13.51 2.94
CA GLU A 44 -1.03 12.95 1.84
C GLU A 44 -0.09 11.90 2.42
N LEU A 45 -0.16 10.67 1.90
CA LEU A 45 0.65 9.54 2.35
C LEU A 45 1.49 9.00 1.21
N TYR A 46 2.79 8.93 1.42
CA TYR A 46 3.73 8.26 0.51
C TYR A 46 4.11 6.92 1.13
N ILE A 47 3.72 5.85 0.46
CA ILE A 47 3.81 4.49 0.99
C ILE A 47 4.69 3.63 0.10
N VAL A 48 5.69 3.00 0.73
CA VAL A 48 6.51 1.97 0.09
C VAL A 48 5.87 0.62 0.41
N THR A 49 5.34 -0.04 -0.61
CA THR A 49 4.61 -1.30 -0.43
C THR A 49 5.52 -2.47 -0.14
N ASN A 50 6.77 -2.43 -0.64
CA ASN A 50 7.74 -3.54 -0.57
C ASN A 50 7.23 -4.80 -1.27
N ARG A 51 6.33 -4.64 -2.25
CA ARG A 51 5.71 -5.73 -3.02
C ARG A 51 5.92 -5.50 -4.50
N PHE A 52 5.99 -6.58 -5.28
CA PHE A 52 6.05 -6.47 -6.73
C PHE A 52 4.76 -5.93 -7.31
N LEU A 53 3.63 -6.39 -6.76
CA LEU A 53 2.31 -6.07 -7.28
C LEU A 53 1.31 -6.03 -6.13
N VAL A 54 0.49 -5.00 -6.09
CA VAL A 54 -0.65 -4.93 -5.19
C VAL A 54 -1.87 -5.47 -5.94
N ILE A 55 -2.33 -6.66 -5.56
CA ILE A 55 -3.37 -7.39 -6.28
C ILE A 55 -4.73 -6.69 -6.17
N HIS A 56 -5.06 -6.20 -4.98
CA HIS A 56 -6.29 -5.46 -4.73
C HIS A 56 -5.96 -4.07 -4.20
N PRO A 57 -5.59 -3.12 -5.08
CA PRO A 57 -5.12 -1.81 -4.62
C PRO A 57 -6.18 -1.02 -3.87
N ASP A 58 -7.45 -1.12 -4.25
CA ASP A 58 -8.53 -0.43 -3.56
C ASP A 58 -8.66 -0.90 -2.11
N GLN A 59 -8.73 -2.22 -1.90
CA GLN A 59 -8.80 -2.79 -0.56
C GLN A 59 -7.54 -2.49 0.25
N TYR A 60 -6.39 -2.57 -0.38
CA TYR A 60 -5.09 -2.28 0.24
C TYR A 60 -5.05 -0.85 0.79
N CYS A 61 -5.43 0.12 -0.03
CA CYS A 61 -5.47 1.52 0.36
C CYS A 61 -6.50 1.78 1.46
N LYS A 62 -7.67 1.16 1.38
CA LYS A 62 -8.70 1.29 2.41
C LYS A 62 -8.22 0.77 3.77
N GLU A 63 -7.51 -0.34 3.79
CA GLU A 63 -6.93 -0.89 5.02
C GLU A 63 -5.90 0.07 5.62
N ILE A 64 -5.05 0.68 4.79
CA ILE A 64 -4.08 1.67 5.22
C ILE A 64 -4.78 2.88 5.86
N ILE A 65 -5.82 3.38 5.23
CA ILE A 65 -6.60 4.52 5.73
C ILE A 65 -7.24 4.18 7.06
N GLN A 66 -7.88 3.02 7.18
CA GLN A 66 -8.53 2.58 8.42
C GLN A 66 -7.52 2.50 9.56
N LYS A 67 -6.35 1.92 9.31
CA LYS A 67 -5.30 1.82 10.30
C LYS A 67 -4.77 3.20 10.71
N HIS A 68 -4.56 4.09 9.76
CA HIS A 68 -4.09 5.45 10.01
C HIS A 68 -5.07 6.22 10.89
N ARG A 69 -6.36 6.17 10.57
CA ARG A 69 -7.40 6.84 11.34
C ARG A 69 -7.49 6.28 12.76
N ARG A 70 -7.39 4.97 12.91
CA ARG A 70 -7.45 4.31 14.22
C ARG A 70 -6.25 4.70 15.09
N ILE A 71 -5.03 4.69 14.53
CA ILE A 71 -3.81 5.03 15.27
C ILE A 71 -3.83 6.50 15.70
N ASN A 72 -4.29 7.39 14.84
CA ASN A 72 -4.31 8.83 15.09
C ASN A 72 -5.63 9.32 15.69
N LYS A 73 -6.58 8.43 15.94
CA LYS A 73 -7.89 8.73 16.52
C LYS A 73 -8.64 9.82 15.76
N LEU A 74 -8.60 9.76 14.44
CA LEU A 74 -9.26 10.73 13.58
C LEU A 74 -10.74 10.41 13.44
N SER A 75 -11.60 11.43 13.59
CA SER A 75 -13.05 11.30 13.41
C SER A 75 -13.62 12.30 12.41
N ALA A 76 -12.84 13.30 12.03
CA ALA A 76 -13.25 14.31 11.06
C ALA A 76 -13.27 13.77 9.63
N ASP A 77 -14.09 14.39 8.78
CA ASP A 77 -14.09 14.11 7.35
C ASP A 77 -12.72 14.42 6.77
N THR A 78 -12.18 13.50 6.00
CA THR A 78 -10.79 13.54 5.55
C THR A 78 -10.68 13.16 4.09
N THR A 79 -9.83 13.86 3.34
CA THR A 79 -9.42 13.46 2.00
C THR A 79 -8.01 12.90 2.09
N TYR A 80 -7.83 11.67 1.59
CA TYR A 80 -6.52 11.01 1.56
C TYR A 80 -6.00 10.97 0.13
N GLN A 81 -4.78 11.43 -0.05
CA GLN A 81 -4.01 11.19 -1.27
C GLN A 81 -2.94 10.17 -0.97
N ILE A 82 -3.01 9.03 -1.63
CA ILE A 82 -2.08 7.93 -1.39
C ILE A 82 -1.25 7.72 -2.65
N VAL A 83 0.07 7.81 -2.49
CA VAL A 83 1.03 7.54 -3.54
C VAL A 83 1.80 6.29 -3.16
N LEU A 84 1.76 5.27 -4.03
CA LEU A 84 2.38 3.98 -3.79
C LEU A 84 3.69 3.86 -4.56
N PHE A 85 4.71 3.39 -3.86
CA PHE A 85 6.03 3.07 -4.43
C PHE A 85 6.33 1.60 -4.18
N ALA A 86 6.92 0.92 -5.16
CA ALA A 86 7.21 -0.50 -5.05
C ALA A 86 8.29 -0.80 -4.01
N ASN A 87 9.30 0.05 -3.89
CA ASN A 87 10.42 -0.13 -2.98
C ASN A 87 11.06 1.22 -2.63
N SER A 88 12.03 1.20 -1.72
CA SER A 88 12.72 2.41 -1.26
C SER A 88 13.48 3.14 -2.38
N TRP A 89 14.04 2.38 -3.33
CA TRP A 89 14.73 2.98 -4.46
C TRP A 89 13.77 3.80 -5.33
N CYS A 90 12.60 3.23 -5.65
CA CYS A 90 11.56 3.95 -6.40
C CYS A 90 11.12 5.21 -5.66
N PHE A 91 10.98 5.13 -4.34
CA PHE A 91 10.64 6.29 -3.52
C PHE A 91 11.69 7.40 -3.63
N LYS A 92 12.96 7.06 -3.51
CA LYS A 92 14.07 8.03 -3.60
C LYS A 92 14.13 8.70 -4.97
N LYS A 93 13.79 7.98 -6.03
CA LYS A 93 13.81 8.48 -7.40
C LYS A 93 12.51 9.16 -7.82
N GLY A 94 11.47 9.09 -7.01
CA GLY A 94 10.16 9.66 -7.33
C GLY A 94 9.35 8.83 -8.33
N TYR A 95 9.64 7.54 -8.47
CA TYR A 95 8.94 6.65 -9.40
C TYR A 95 7.78 5.96 -8.69
N SER A 96 6.61 6.58 -8.71
CA SER A 96 5.41 6.00 -8.13
C SER A 96 4.81 4.92 -9.04
N CYS A 97 4.25 3.88 -8.42
CA CYS A 97 3.51 2.84 -9.14
C CYS A 97 2.07 3.26 -9.40
N ALA A 98 1.46 3.96 -8.45
CA ALA A 98 0.06 4.34 -8.52
C ALA A 98 -0.22 5.50 -7.57
N GLU A 99 -1.27 6.25 -7.89
CA GLU A 99 -1.76 7.34 -7.07
C GLU A 99 -3.28 7.20 -6.95
N TYR A 100 -3.80 7.34 -5.72
CA TYR A 100 -5.22 7.24 -5.44
C TYR A 100 -5.66 8.38 -4.54
N GLU A 101 -6.88 8.85 -4.74
CA GLU A 101 -7.52 9.82 -3.87
C GLU A 101 -8.77 9.19 -3.26
N TYR A 102 -8.86 9.23 -1.93
CA TYR A 102 -9.98 8.70 -1.16
C TYR A 102 -10.59 9.79 -0.31
N ARG A 103 -11.90 9.79 -0.24
CA ARG A 103 -12.63 10.66 0.67
C ARG A 103 -13.27 9.81 1.77
N VAL A 104 -13.05 10.20 3.02
CA VAL A 104 -13.66 9.56 4.18
C VAL A 104 -14.72 10.50 4.73
N ASP A 105 -15.97 10.06 4.70
CA ASP A 105 -17.12 10.83 5.10
C ASP A 105 -18.02 9.91 5.96
N ASN A 106 -18.26 10.29 7.21
CA ASN A 106 -19.04 9.47 8.18
C ASN A 106 -18.52 8.03 8.25
N ASP A 107 -17.19 7.86 8.34
CA ASP A 107 -16.48 6.57 8.37
C ASP A 107 -16.65 5.74 7.10
N ARG A 108 -17.15 6.32 6.03
CA ARG A 108 -17.20 5.68 4.72
C ARG A 108 -16.02 6.12 3.87
N ILE A 109 -15.29 5.15 3.36
CA ILE A 109 -14.12 5.38 2.51
C ILE A 109 -14.52 5.19 1.06
N GLN A 110 -14.39 6.25 0.25
CA GLN A 110 -14.80 6.23 -1.15
C GLN A 110 -13.64 6.65 -2.05
N LEU A 111 -13.37 5.86 -3.08
CA LEU A 111 -12.37 6.19 -4.09
C LEU A 111 -12.88 7.31 -4.98
N GLN A 112 -12.09 8.39 -5.12
CA GLN A 112 -12.42 9.53 -5.97
C GLN A 112 -11.68 9.48 -7.32
N LYS A 113 -10.41 8.98 -7.30
CA LYS A 113 -9.60 8.84 -8.53
C LYS A 113 -8.77 7.58 -8.49
#